data_d6fbbbb536b266191c1699bb50e3b73f
#
_entry.id   d6fbbbb536b266191c1699bb50e3b73f
#
_cell.length_a   1.000
_cell.length_b   1.000
_cell.length_c   1.000
_cell.angle_alpha   90.00
_cell.angle_beta   90.00
_cell.angle_gamma   90.00
#
_symmetry.space_group_name_H-M   'P 1'
#
loop_
_entity.id
_entity.type
_entity.pdbx_description
1 polymer ?
#
loop_
_entity_poly.entity_id
_entity_poly.type
_entity_poly.pdbx_seq_one_letter_code
_entity_poly.pdbx_strand_id
1 'polypeptide(L)' 'NSAETAVAAYHAGRGRVNSWLKDENISPDGVNLKDIPIPETAHYVRKVMRAVNIYNSLYKSR' A
#
# COMPACT_ATOMS: atom_id res chain seq x y z
N ASN A 1 -2.98 -5.77 2.52
CA ASN A 1 -2.51 -6.63 1.45
C ASN A 1 -1.07 -6.29 1.10
N SER A 2 -0.26 -7.31 0.84
CA SER A 2 1.17 -7.14 0.59
C SER A 2 1.47 -6.29 -0.65
N ALA A 3 0.55 -6.24 -1.62
CA ALA A 3 0.72 -5.40 -2.81
C ALA A 3 0.72 -3.91 -2.45
N GLU A 4 -0.18 -3.50 -1.56
CA GLU A 4 -0.22 -2.12 -1.09
C GLU A 4 1.05 -1.75 -0.34
N THR A 5 1.52 -2.67 0.50
CA THR A 5 2.76 -2.49 1.26
C THR A 5 3.95 -2.35 0.32
N ALA A 6 4.02 -3.18 -0.72
CA ALA A 6 5.08 -3.11 -1.71
C ALA A 6 5.08 -1.79 -2.47
N VAL A 7 3.89 -1.32 -2.86
CA VAL A 7 3.75 -0.03 -3.55
C VAL A 7 4.19 1.11 -2.64
N ALA A 8 3.79 1.08 -1.37
CA ALA A 8 4.21 2.09 -0.40
C ALA A 8 5.71 2.08 -0.20
N ALA A 9 6.32 0.89 -0.15
CA ALA A 9 7.77 0.75 0.01
C ALA A 9 8.53 1.31 -1.19
N TYR A 10 7.99 1.14 -2.38
CA TYR A 10 8.58 1.68 -3.59
C TYR A 10 8.61 3.21 -3.57
N HIS A 11 7.53 3.82 -3.10
CA HIS A 11 7.40 5.28 -3.07
C HIS A 11 8.11 5.92 -1.87
N ALA A 12 7.88 5.39 -0.67
CA ALA A 12 8.37 5.99 0.57
C ALA A 12 9.69 5.43 1.07
N GLY A 13 10.11 4.27 0.56
CA GLY A 13 11.32 3.60 0.99
C GLY A 13 11.04 2.45 1.96
N ARG A 14 11.83 1.39 1.84
CA ARG A 14 11.67 0.17 2.64
C ARG A 14 11.82 0.40 4.14
N GLY A 15 12.82 1.17 4.53
CA GLY A 15 13.09 1.41 5.94
C GLY A 15 11.91 2.08 6.62
N ARG A 16 11.32 3.04 5.93
CA ARG A 16 10.18 3.78 6.44
C ARG A 16 8.95 2.86 6.57
N VAL A 17 8.67 2.07 5.55
CA VAL A 17 7.54 1.14 5.56
C VAL A 17 7.74 0.06 6.60
N ASN A 18 8.96 -0.44 6.79
CA ASN A 18 9.23 -1.42 7.84
C ASN A 18 8.94 -0.87 9.23
N SER A 19 9.25 0.41 9.46
CA SER A 19 8.87 1.09 10.71
C SER A 19 7.37 1.12 10.89
N TRP A 20 6.64 1.43 9.82
CA TRP A 20 5.17 1.48 9.86
C TRP A 20 4.56 0.12 10.17
N LEU A 21 5.13 -0.95 9.63
CA LEU A 21 4.64 -2.30 9.86
C LEU A 21 4.81 -2.75 11.31
N LYS A 22 5.73 -2.14 12.05
CA LYS A 22 5.95 -2.41 13.46
C LYS A 22 5.05 -1.59 14.37
N ASP A 23 4.36 -0.60 13.84
CA ASP A 23 3.47 0.28 14.59
C ASP A 23 2.05 -0.26 14.53
N GLU A 24 1.51 -0.65 15.68
CA GLU A 24 0.17 -1.24 15.78
C GLU A 24 -0.94 -0.29 15.32
N ASN A 25 -0.72 1.00 15.42
CA ASN A 25 -1.69 2.00 14.97
C ASN A 25 -1.74 2.10 13.45
N ILE A 26 -0.62 1.83 12.79
CA ILE A 26 -0.50 1.88 11.34
C ILE A 26 -0.75 0.52 10.72
N SER A 27 -0.22 -0.52 11.36
CA SER A 27 -0.33 -1.88 10.86
C SER A 27 -0.68 -2.84 12.00
N PRO A 28 -1.97 -3.01 12.30
CA PRO A 28 -2.39 -3.90 13.39
C PRO A 28 -1.96 -5.35 13.23
N ASP A 29 -1.85 -5.82 12.00
CA ASP A 29 -1.46 -7.21 11.71
C ASP A 29 0.01 -7.37 11.33
N GLY A 30 0.76 -6.28 11.23
CA GLY A 30 2.17 -6.32 10.84
C GLY A 30 2.42 -6.61 9.37
N VAL A 31 1.38 -6.71 8.57
CA VAL A 31 1.47 -7.04 7.13
C VAL A 31 0.86 -5.95 6.26
N ASN A 32 -0.30 -5.45 6.64
CA ASN A 32 -1.02 -4.45 5.87
C ASN A 32 -0.94 -3.09 6.55
N LEU A 33 -0.95 -2.03 5.74
CA LEU A 33 -0.94 -0.66 6.24
C LEU A 33 -2.38 -0.17 6.32
N LYS A 34 -2.87 0.02 7.54
CA LYS A 34 -4.20 0.56 7.78
C LYS A 34 -4.25 2.05 7.45
N ASP A 35 -3.17 2.74 7.82
CA ASP A 35 -3.08 4.18 7.63
C ASP A 35 -1.64 4.53 7.27
N ILE A 36 -1.46 5.31 6.22
CA ILE A 36 -0.14 5.72 5.78
C ILE A 36 0.10 7.15 6.25
N PRO A 37 1.10 7.37 7.13
CA PRO A 37 1.29 8.69 7.75
C PRO A 37 1.74 9.80 6.79
N ILE A 38 2.22 9.46 5.61
CA ILE A 38 2.63 10.44 4.61
C ILE A 38 1.50 10.60 3.59
N PRO A 39 0.82 11.75 3.52
CA PRO A 39 -0.31 11.95 2.61
C PRO A 39 0.02 11.70 1.14
N GLU A 40 1.21 12.09 0.70
CA GLU A 40 1.64 11.88 -0.68
C GLU A 40 1.75 10.40 -1.00
N THR A 41 2.32 9.61 -0.09
CA THR A 41 2.44 8.17 -0.26
C THR A 41 1.08 7.50 -0.23
N ALA A 42 0.19 7.92 0.67
CA ALA A 42 -1.16 7.39 0.75
C ALA A 42 -1.92 7.63 -0.54
N HIS A 43 -1.78 8.83 -1.11
CA HIS A 43 -2.41 9.17 -2.38
C HIS A 43 -1.84 8.32 -3.53
N TYR A 44 -0.52 8.17 -3.55
CA TYR A 44 0.16 7.38 -4.56
C TYR A 44 -0.28 5.91 -4.53
N VAL A 45 -0.31 5.32 -3.35
CA VAL A 45 -0.75 3.92 -3.17
C VAL A 45 -2.18 3.74 -3.66
N ARG A 46 -3.07 4.66 -3.28
CA ARG A 46 -4.47 4.61 -3.70
C ARG A 46 -4.61 4.67 -5.21
N LYS A 47 -3.85 5.57 -5.84
CA LYS A 47 -3.86 5.76 -7.29
C LYS A 47 -3.37 4.51 -8.01
N VAL A 48 -2.27 3.92 -7.54
CA VAL A 48 -1.69 2.73 -8.15
C VAL A 48 -2.61 1.53 -7.97
N MET A 49 -3.15 1.35 -6.77
CA MET A 49 -4.05 0.22 -6.50
C MET A 49 -5.34 0.32 -7.29
N ARG A 50 -5.83 1.54 -7.52
CA ARG A 50 -6.99 1.76 -8.37
C ARG A 50 -6.70 1.32 -9.79
N ALA A 51 -5.54 1.68 -10.33
CA ALA A 51 -5.12 1.26 -11.67
C ALA A 51 -4.98 -0.25 -11.77
N VAL A 52 -4.42 -0.89 -10.76
CA VAL A 52 -4.28 -2.35 -10.70
C VAL A 52 -5.66 -3.02 -10.69
N ASN A 53 -6.60 -2.49 -9.91
CA ASN A 53 -7.95 -3.03 -9.84
C ASN A 53 -8.68 -2.92 -11.18
N ILE A 54 -8.54 -1.80 -11.86
CA ILE A 54 -9.13 -1.61 -13.19
C ILE A 54 -8.53 -2.59 -14.18
N TYR A 55 -7.22 -2.74 -14.16
CA TYR A 55 -6.50 -3.65 -15.03
C TYR A 55 -6.97 -5.10 -14.81
N ASN A 56 -7.01 -5.54 -13.55
CA ASN A 56 -7.44 -6.89 -13.20
C ASN A 56 -8.90 -7.12 -13.59
N SER A 57 -9.75 -6.12 -13.43
CA SER A 57 -11.15 -6.21 -13.81
C SER A 57 -11.32 -6.46 -15.30
N LEU A 58 -10.55 -5.76 -16.12
CA LEU A 58 -10.58 -5.96 -17.57
C LEU A 58 -10.15 -7.36 -17.97
N TYR A 59 -9.14 -7.90 -17.31
CA TYR A 59 -8.65 -9.24 -17.63
C TYR A 59 -9.55 -10.34 -17.09
N LYS A 60 -10.14 -10.14 -15.93
CA LYS A 60 -11.00 -11.15 -15.32
C LYS A 60 -12.37 -11.26 -15.97
N SER A 61 -12.81 -10.23 -16.64
CA SER A 61 -14.11 -10.27 -17.32
C SER A 61 -14.09 -11.00 -18.66
N ARG A 62 -12.96 -11.57 -19.01
CA ARG A 62 -12.81 -12.32 -20.26
C ARG A 62 -13.08 -13.83 -20.07
#